data_aa28005679ecf1cddc4952e2f56a8953
#
_entry.id   aa28005679ecf1cddc4952e2f56a8953
#
_cell.length_a   1.000
_cell.length_b   1.000
_cell.length_c   1.000
_cell.angle_alpha   90.00
_cell.angle_beta   90.00
_cell.angle_gamma   90.00
#
_symmetry.space_group_name_H-M   'P 1'
#
loop_
_entity.id
_entity.type
_entity.pdbx_description
1 polymer ?
#
loop_
_entity_poly.entity_id
_entity_poly.type
_entity_poly.pdbx_seq_one_letter_code
_entity_poly.pdbx_strand_id
1 'polypeptide(L)'
;ACVDVTGISGTIMADGNRCPIAVRTDGTFDLTTLLGFDVSKATGWNGGSVSGTTLNVHAGADEVSYQYDCGNGVNLTFIFETSLPINEKNFPDPNFRKYIKTYKAGGRDVLTVEEQRKVESIEVKGWNISNLKGIEAFPNLKELNCENNSIQKLDLRQNPKLEKLICNKNQLTQLDLSKNPDIYYLNCSENQLEQLDVSNLKALENLDCSHND
;
A
#
# COMPACT_ATOMS: atom_id res chain seq x y z
N ALA A 1 8.28 -13.33 -15.47
CA ALA A 1 7.30 -14.31 -15.92
C ALA A 1 7.36 -15.46 -14.94
N CYS A 2 6.25 -15.72 -14.21
CA CYS A 2 6.11 -16.94 -13.41
C CYS A 2 6.14 -18.11 -14.39
N VAL A 3 6.97 -19.09 -14.09
CA VAL A 3 7.34 -20.13 -15.04
C VAL A 3 6.25 -21.19 -15.10
N ASP A 4 5.99 -21.66 -16.31
CA ASP A 4 5.33 -22.92 -16.55
C ASP A 4 6.19 -24.06 -15.97
N VAL A 5 5.72 -24.62 -14.85
CA VAL A 5 6.36 -25.79 -14.21
C VAL A 5 5.81 -27.11 -14.71
N THR A 6 5.02 -27.13 -15.79
CA THR A 6 4.45 -28.35 -16.37
C THR A 6 5.45 -29.14 -17.22
N GLY A 7 6.59 -28.56 -17.49
CA GLY A 7 7.73 -29.27 -18.06
C GLY A 7 8.99 -28.62 -17.52
N ILE A 8 9.71 -29.32 -16.66
CA ILE A 8 11.01 -28.87 -16.20
C ILE A 8 11.98 -28.84 -17.40
N SER A 9 11.79 -27.87 -18.28
CA SER A 9 12.82 -27.38 -19.15
C SER A 9 13.05 -25.92 -18.78
N GLY A 10 13.77 -25.77 -17.69
CA GLY A 10 14.54 -24.66 -17.22
C GLY A 10 14.01 -23.26 -17.49
N THR A 11 13.37 -22.67 -16.57
CA THR A 11 13.82 -21.39 -16.01
C THR A 11 13.24 -21.29 -14.60
N ILE A 12 13.89 -21.91 -13.66
CA ILE A 12 13.79 -21.56 -12.24
C ILE A 12 14.14 -20.07 -12.19
N MET A 13 13.28 -19.27 -11.58
CA MET A 13 13.51 -17.84 -11.44
C MET A 13 14.86 -17.58 -10.77
N ALA A 14 15.53 -16.51 -11.15
CA ALA A 14 16.89 -16.19 -10.71
C ALA A 14 17.08 -16.11 -9.19
N ASP A 15 15.99 -15.99 -8.41
CA ASP A 15 15.95 -15.91 -6.95
C ASP A 15 15.23 -17.09 -6.28
N GLY A 16 15.28 -18.28 -6.88
CA GLY A 16 14.79 -19.50 -6.27
C GLY A 16 13.31 -19.51 -5.91
N ASN A 17 12.43 -19.97 -6.80
CA ASN A 17 11.01 -20.25 -6.55
C ASN A 17 10.15 -19.07 -6.04
N ARG A 18 10.59 -17.83 -6.21
CA ARG A 18 9.83 -16.61 -5.84
C ARG A 18 9.22 -15.95 -7.06
N CYS A 19 7.96 -15.57 -6.94
CA CYS A 19 7.22 -14.90 -8.01
C CYS A 19 6.47 -13.68 -7.45
N PRO A 20 6.79 -12.45 -7.89
CA PRO A 20 6.04 -11.29 -7.49
C PRO A 20 4.63 -11.34 -8.09
N ILE A 21 3.61 -11.17 -7.26
CA ILE A 21 2.22 -11.05 -7.68
C ILE A 21 1.65 -9.69 -7.26
N ALA A 22 0.86 -9.08 -8.14
CA ALA A 22 0.21 -7.82 -7.89
C ALA A 22 -1.14 -8.05 -7.21
N VAL A 23 -1.18 -8.01 -5.89
CA VAL A 23 -2.39 -8.19 -5.08
C VAL A 23 -3.27 -6.95 -5.21
N ARG A 24 -4.58 -7.15 -5.35
CA ARG A 24 -5.57 -6.06 -5.36
C ARG A 24 -5.70 -5.44 -3.97
N THR A 25 -6.26 -4.24 -3.89
CA THR A 25 -6.49 -3.54 -2.61
C THR A 25 -7.45 -4.27 -1.66
N ASP A 26 -8.25 -5.20 -2.18
CA ASP A 26 -9.11 -6.10 -1.39
C ASP A 26 -8.39 -7.35 -0.87
N GLY A 27 -7.06 -7.43 -1.08
CA GLY A 27 -6.25 -8.58 -0.65
C GLY A 27 -6.36 -9.79 -1.59
N THR A 28 -6.98 -9.67 -2.76
CA THR A 28 -7.17 -10.80 -3.68
C THR A 28 -6.21 -10.79 -4.87
N PHE A 29 -5.92 -11.97 -5.41
CA PHE A 29 -5.19 -12.16 -6.66
C PHE A 29 -5.83 -13.29 -7.48
N ASP A 30 -5.97 -13.08 -8.79
CA ASP A 30 -6.53 -14.07 -9.70
C ASP A 30 -5.41 -14.96 -10.26
N LEU A 31 -5.39 -16.21 -9.81
CA LEU A 31 -4.39 -17.20 -10.19
C LEU A 31 -4.46 -17.61 -11.65
N THR A 32 -5.58 -17.37 -12.35
CA THR A 32 -5.70 -17.64 -13.79
C THR A 32 -4.83 -16.72 -14.64
N THR A 33 -4.35 -15.60 -14.06
CA THR A 33 -3.43 -14.67 -14.74
C THR A 33 -2.01 -15.20 -14.82
N LEU A 34 -1.68 -16.26 -14.06
CA LEU A 34 -0.37 -16.90 -14.10
C LEU A 34 -0.35 -17.96 -15.20
N LEU A 35 0.47 -17.72 -16.21
CA LEU A 35 0.58 -18.65 -17.36
C LEU A 35 1.07 -20.02 -16.89
N GLY A 36 0.28 -21.07 -17.21
CA GLY A 36 0.63 -22.45 -16.90
C GLY A 36 0.45 -22.86 -15.43
N PHE A 37 -0.11 -21.98 -14.57
CA PHE A 37 -0.36 -22.32 -13.18
C PHE A 37 -1.63 -23.17 -13.03
N ASP A 38 -1.49 -24.37 -12.49
CA ASP A 38 -2.59 -25.28 -12.19
C ASP A 38 -2.88 -25.27 -10.68
N VAL A 39 -3.93 -24.60 -10.28
CA VAL A 39 -4.35 -24.46 -8.86
C VAL A 39 -4.54 -25.82 -8.19
N SER A 40 -4.99 -26.86 -8.93
CA SER A 40 -5.24 -28.19 -8.37
C SER A 40 -3.98 -28.90 -7.88
N LYS A 41 -2.81 -28.48 -8.38
CA LYS A 41 -1.49 -28.99 -7.98
C LYS A 41 -0.86 -28.23 -6.81
N ALA A 42 -1.50 -27.12 -6.37
CA ALA A 42 -0.98 -26.30 -5.30
C ALA A 42 -1.70 -26.60 -3.98
N THR A 43 -0.93 -26.92 -2.95
CA THR A 43 -1.42 -27.31 -1.61
C THR A 43 -0.59 -26.63 -0.51
N GLY A 44 -0.98 -26.80 0.74
CA GLY A 44 -0.20 -26.33 1.88
C GLY A 44 0.01 -24.81 1.90
N TRP A 45 -1.01 -24.05 1.54
CA TRP A 45 -0.99 -22.60 1.51
C TRP A 45 -0.72 -22.00 2.89
N ASN A 46 0.25 -21.08 2.96
CA ASN A 46 0.59 -20.32 4.15
C ASN A 46 0.69 -18.82 3.79
N GLY A 47 0.15 -17.94 4.62
CA GLY A 47 0.05 -16.50 4.33
C GLY A 47 -1.14 -16.13 3.47
N GLY A 48 -1.93 -17.10 3.01
CA GLY A 48 -3.13 -16.92 2.21
C GLY A 48 -3.98 -18.16 2.16
N SER A 49 -5.16 -18.05 1.52
CA SER A 49 -6.08 -19.15 1.25
C SER A 49 -6.62 -19.05 -0.17
N VAL A 50 -7.01 -20.17 -0.77
CA VAL A 50 -7.52 -20.21 -2.15
C VAL A 50 -8.97 -20.66 -2.15
N SER A 51 -9.80 -19.93 -2.91
CA SER A 51 -11.19 -20.27 -3.21
C SER A 51 -11.40 -20.25 -4.72
N GLY A 52 -11.62 -21.42 -5.32
CA GLY A 52 -11.63 -21.57 -6.77
C GLY A 52 -10.26 -21.16 -7.36
N THR A 53 -10.25 -20.14 -8.19
CA THR A 53 -9.04 -19.58 -8.80
C THR A 53 -8.58 -18.27 -8.14
N THR A 54 -9.20 -17.88 -7.04
CA THR A 54 -8.87 -16.64 -6.34
C THR A 54 -8.01 -16.94 -5.11
N LEU A 55 -6.80 -16.38 -5.08
CA LEU A 55 -5.97 -16.31 -3.89
C LEU A 55 -6.43 -15.14 -3.02
N ASN A 56 -6.74 -15.42 -1.76
CA ASN A 56 -7.01 -14.43 -0.72
C ASN A 56 -5.76 -14.34 0.16
N VAL A 57 -5.04 -13.24 0.07
CA VAL A 57 -3.85 -12.98 0.87
C VAL A 57 -4.29 -12.55 2.27
N HIS A 58 -3.72 -13.16 3.32
CA HIS A 58 -4.03 -12.78 4.69
C HIS A 58 -3.53 -11.35 4.98
N ALA A 59 -4.29 -10.62 5.77
CA ALA A 59 -3.93 -9.25 6.13
C ALA A 59 -2.52 -9.21 6.76
N GLY A 60 -1.65 -8.39 6.18
CA GLY A 60 -0.27 -8.23 6.65
C GLY A 60 0.71 -9.33 6.22
N ALA A 61 0.30 -10.27 5.36
CA ALA A 61 1.24 -11.24 4.79
C ALA A 61 2.07 -10.59 3.67
N ASP A 62 3.38 -10.67 3.80
CA ASP A 62 4.36 -10.18 2.81
C ASP A 62 4.54 -11.14 1.65
N GLU A 63 4.24 -12.39 1.92
CA GLU A 63 4.38 -13.49 0.97
C GLU A 63 3.31 -14.55 1.24
N VAL A 64 3.01 -15.31 0.19
CA VAL A 64 2.19 -16.51 0.28
C VAL A 64 3.01 -17.66 -0.23
N SER A 65 3.31 -18.64 0.62
CA SER A 65 3.98 -19.86 0.21
C SER A 65 3.01 -21.02 -0.02
N TYR A 66 3.36 -21.93 -0.91
CA TYR A 66 2.58 -23.11 -1.23
C TYR A 66 3.50 -24.25 -1.72
N GLN A 67 3.02 -25.48 -1.61
CA GLN A 67 3.64 -26.67 -2.19
C GLN A 67 3.02 -26.93 -3.56
N TYR A 68 3.83 -27.15 -4.58
CA TYR A 68 3.35 -27.46 -5.93
C TYR A 68 3.83 -28.85 -6.36
N ASP A 69 2.90 -29.72 -6.75
CA ASP A 69 3.21 -31.03 -7.29
C ASP A 69 3.71 -30.92 -8.73
N CYS A 70 5.02 -31.13 -8.90
CA CYS A 70 5.70 -31.12 -10.19
C CYS A 70 5.61 -32.50 -10.91
N GLY A 71 4.90 -33.47 -10.34
CA GLY A 71 4.84 -34.85 -10.83
C GLY A 71 5.99 -35.75 -10.33
N ASN A 72 5.87 -37.04 -10.54
CA ASN A 72 6.87 -38.05 -10.16
C ASN A 72 7.30 -38.00 -8.67
N GLY A 73 6.38 -37.56 -7.78
CA GLY A 73 6.66 -37.45 -6.33
C GLY A 73 7.52 -36.25 -5.96
N VAL A 74 7.75 -35.31 -6.86
CA VAL A 74 8.50 -34.08 -6.61
C VAL A 74 7.54 -32.96 -6.21
N ASN A 75 7.67 -32.46 -4.97
CA ASN A 75 6.98 -31.27 -4.50
C ASN A 75 8.01 -30.16 -4.26
N LEU A 76 7.74 -28.98 -4.81
CA LEU A 76 8.56 -27.79 -4.60
C LEU A 76 7.77 -26.73 -3.82
N THR A 77 8.49 -26.03 -2.95
CA THR A 77 7.93 -24.84 -2.29
C THR A 77 8.11 -23.64 -3.19
N PHE A 78 7.01 -22.95 -3.48
CA PHE A 78 7.01 -21.67 -4.18
C PHE A 78 6.52 -20.55 -3.28
N ILE A 79 6.93 -19.33 -3.59
CA ILE A 79 6.56 -18.14 -2.83
C ILE A 79 6.04 -17.10 -3.79
N PHE A 80 4.81 -16.63 -3.56
CA PHE A 80 4.31 -15.40 -4.15
C PHE A 80 4.71 -14.22 -3.24
N GLU A 81 5.47 -13.31 -3.77
CA GLU A 81 5.74 -12.02 -3.11
C GLU A 81 4.60 -11.07 -3.46
N THR A 82 3.89 -10.60 -2.44
CA THR A 82 2.77 -9.69 -2.65
C THR A 82 3.29 -8.30 -3.00
N SER A 83 2.66 -7.65 -3.95
CA SER A 83 2.98 -6.28 -4.35
C SER A 83 1.71 -5.51 -4.68
N LEU A 84 1.74 -4.19 -4.50
CA LEU A 84 0.64 -3.29 -4.81
C LEU A 84 0.87 -2.62 -6.17
N PRO A 85 -0.01 -2.79 -7.16
CA PRO A 85 0.10 -2.10 -8.44
C PRO A 85 -0.05 -0.58 -8.28
N ILE A 86 0.83 0.18 -8.92
CA ILE A 86 0.75 1.64 -8.98
C ILE A 86 -0.07 2.02 -10.23
N ASN A 87 -1.38 2.02 -10.09
CA ASN A 87 -2.36 2.29 -11.15
C ASN A 87 -3.47 3.24 -10.69
N GLU A 88 -4.40 3.56 -11.56
CA GLU A 88 -5.51 4.49 -11.25
C GLU A 88 -6.48 3.97 -10.20
N LYS A 89 -6.61 2.66 -10.06
CA LYS A 89 -7.48 2.07 -9.03
C LYS A 89 -6.93 2.29 -7.63
N ASN A 90 -5.61 2.08 -7.45
CA ASN A 90 -4.94 2.15 -6.16
C ASN A 90 -4.44 3.55 -5.82
N PHE A 91 -4.01 4.29 -6.83
CA PHE A 91 -3.52 5.68 -6.74
C PHE A 91 -4.22 6.52 -7.82
N PRO A 92 -5.47 6.96 -7.61
CA PRO A 92 -6.26 7.63 -8.65
C PRO A 92 -5.69 8.97 -9.10
N ASP A 93 -5.09 9.74 -8.18
CA ASP A 93 -4.47 11.02 -8.54
C ASP A 93 -3.20 10.81 -9.36
N PRO A 94 -3.10 11.37 -10.58
CA PRO A 94 -1.96 11.13 -11.47
C PRO A 94 -0.65 11.70 -10.93
N ASN A 95 -0.69 12.80 -10.16
CA ASN A 95 0.48 13.43 -9.61
C ASN A 95 0.99 12.64 -8.39
N PHE A 96 0.08 12.19 -7.52
CA PHE A 96 0.44 11.30 -6.42
C PHE A 96 0.97 9.96 -6.93
N ARG A 97 0.32 9.36 -7.93
CA ARG A 97 0.79 8.14 -8.60
C ARG A 97 2.19 8.31 -9.18
N LYS A 98 2.46 9.45 -9.85
CA LYS A 98 3.79 9.79 -10.38
C LYS A 98 4.83 9.91 -9.26
N TYR A 99 4.48 10.57 -8.14
CA TYR A 99 5.37 10.68 -6.98
C TYR A 99 5.72 9.29 -6.43
N ILE A 100 4.71 8.44 -6.18
CA ILE A 100 4.93 7.09 -5.66
C ILE A 100 5.80 6.26 -6.60
N LYS A 101 5.48 6.26 -7.90
CA LYS A 101 6.28 5.54 -8.90
C LYS A 101 7.74 6.01 -8.91
N THR A 102 7.98 7.30 -8.88
CA THR A 102 9.33 7.89 -9.00
C THR A 102 10.15 7.69 -7.74
N TYR A 103 9.57 8.00 -6.56
CA TYR A 103 10.34 8.16 -5.32
C TYR A 103 10.19 7.00 -4.34
N LYS A 104 9.20 6.14 -4.52
CA LYS A 104 8.95 5.01 -3.59
C LYS A 104 9.12 3.65 -4.26
N ALA A 105 8.91 3.56 -5.57
CA ALA A 105 9.02 2.32 -6.34
C ALA A 105 10.19 2.28 -7.34
N GLY A 106 11.09 3.27 -7.31
CA GLY A 106 12.25 3.32 -8.21
C GLY A 106 11.90 3.28 -9.71
N GLY A 107 10.77 3.88 -10.09
CA GLY A 107 10.28 3.93 -11.48
C GLY A 107 9.42 2.74 -11.90
N ARG A 108 9.25 1.72 -11.06
CA ARG A 108 8.42 0.53 -11.34
C ARG A 108 6.93 0.84 -11.19
N ASP A 109 6.10 -0.04 -11.76
CA ASP A 109 4.63 0.07 -11.68
C ASP A 109 4.03 -0.76 -10.51
N VAL A 110 4.87 -1.18 -9.58
CA VAL A 110 4.48 -1.95 -8.40
C VAL A 110 5.30 -1.51 -7.18
N LEU A 111 4.67 -1.58 -6.00
CA LEU A 111 5.30 -1.46 -4.69
C LEU A 111 5.33 -2.84 -4.04
N THR A 112 6.48 -3.32 -3.66
CA THR A 112 6.58 -4.51 -2.80
C THR A 112 6.11 -4.18 -1.37
N VAL A 113 5.75 -5.19 -0.59
CA VAL A 113 5.36 -4.99 0.81
C VAL A 113 6.50 -4.38 1.62
N GLU A 114 7.73 -4.80 1.35
CA GLU A 114 8.90 -4.24 2.01
C GLU A 114 9.06 -2.74 1.72
N GLU A 115 8.84 -2.30 0.47
CA GLU A 115 8.88 -0.89 0.11
C GLU A 115 7.75 -0.11 0.78
N GLN A 116 6.52 -0.66 0.80
CA GLN A 116 5.41 -0.04 1.52
C GLN A 116 5.74 0.18 3.00
N ARG A 117 6.37 -0.80 3.66
CA ARG A 117 6.77 -0.73 5.08
C ARG A 117 7.97 0.18 5.35
N LYS A 118 8.84 0.38 4.38
CA LYS A 118 10.00 1.28 4.51
C LYS A 118 9.66 2.76 4.40
N VAL A 119 8.48 3.08 3.89
CA VAL A 119 8.07 4.48 3.75
C VAL A 119 7.63 5.03 5.11
N GLU A 120 8.47 5.87 5.69
CA GLU A 120 8.19 6.61 6.93
C GLU A 120 7.85 8.09 6.66
N SER A 121 8.17 8.63 5.47
CA SER A 121 7.89 10.02 5.12
C SER A 121 7.40 10.16 3.68
N ILE A 122 6.37 11.01 3.49
CA ILE A 122 5.86 11.44 2.19
C ILE A 122 5.85 12.96 2.15
N GLU A 123 6.59 13.52 1.17
CA GLU A 123 6.73 14.96 0.94
C GLU A 123 6.18 15.30 -0.45
N VAL A 124 4.94 15.79 -0.49
CA VAL A 124 4.22 16.13 -1.72
C VAL A 124 3.69 17.57 -1.71
N LYS A 125 4.42 18.47 -1.05
CA LYS A 125 4.12 19.90 -1.02
C LYS A 125 4.09 20.48 -2.44
N GLY A 126 2.96 21.11 -2.82
CA GLY A 126 2.84 21.84 -4.09
C GLY A 126 2.79 20.95 -5.35
N TRP A 127 2.43 19.70 -5.23
CA TRP A 127 2.38 18.75 -6.36
C TRP A 127 1.08 18.80 -7.18
N ASN A 128 0.17 19.74 -6.89
CA ASN A 128 -1.16 19.82 -7.51
C ASN A 128 -1.96 18.52 -7.36
N ILE A 129 -1.92 17.94 -6.18
CA ILE A 129 -2.64 16.72 -5.83
C ILE A 129 -4.05 17.09 -5.34
N SER A 130 -5.05 16.37 -5.80
CA SER A 130 -6.44 16.49 -5.36
C SER A 130 -6.91 15.33 -4.49
N ASN A 131 -6.20 14.20 -4.53
CA ASN A 131 -6.59 12.98 -3.84
C ASN A 131 -5.37 12.16 -3.43
N LEU A 132 -5.25 11.88 -2.13
CA LEU A 132 -4.19 11.04 -1.57
C LEU A 132 -4.61 9.58 -1.36
N LYS A 133 -5.70 9.11 -1.98
CA LYS A 133 -6.01 7.67 -1.96
C LYS A 133 -4.81 6.86 -2.44
N GLY A 134 -4.50 5.79 -1.71
CA GLY A 134 -3.26 5.02 -1.83
C GLY A 134 -2.27 5.31 -0.69
N ILE A 135 -2.50 6.38 0.12
CA ILE A 135 -1.71 6.68 1.32
C ILE A 135 -1.82 5.55 2.36
N GLU A 136 -2.93 4.84 2.38
CA GLU A 136 -3.19 3.67 3.22
C GLU A 136 -2.23 2.51 2.99
N ALA A 137 -1.50 2.52 1.86
CA ALA A 137 -0.47 1.52 1.56
C ALA A 137 0.80 1.65 2.42
N PHE A 138 0.92 2.71 3.22
CA PHE A 138 2.13 3.02 4.00
C PHE A 138 1.89 2.94 5.51
N PRO A 139 1.83 1.73 6.10
CA PRO A 139 1.43 1.55 7.51
C PRO A 139 2.44 2.10 8.52
N ASN A 140 3.68 2.35 8.11
CA ASN A 140 4.73 2.91 8.96
C ASN A 140 4.98 4.40 8.72
N LEU A 141 4.07 5.07 7.99
CA LEU A 141 4.18 6.51 7.73
C LEU A 141 4.15 7.30 9.05
N LYS A 142 5.21 8.08 9.30
CA LYS A 142 5.39 8.96 10.46
C LYS A 142 5.20 10.43 10.11
N GLU A 143 5.62 10.82 8.89
CA GLU A 143 5.56 12.21 8.45
C GLU A 143 4.83 12.33 7.12
N LEU A 144 3.83 13.20 7.07
CA LEU A 144 3.14 13.58 5.84
C LEU A 144 3.17 15.10 5.68
N ASN A 145 3.77 15.56 4.59
CA ASN A 145 3.64 16.93 4.15
C ASN A 145 2.93 16.98 2.79
N CYS A 146 1.69 17.43 2.81
CA CYS A 146 0.87 17.66 1.62
C CYS A 146 0.42 19.14 1.52
N GLU A 147 1.21 20.07 2.07
CA GLU A 147 0.96 21.51 2.00
C GLU A 147 0.76 21.99 0.55
N ASN A 148 -0.11 22.97 0.38
CA ASN A 148 -0.31 23.69 -0.89
C ASN A 148 -0.69 22.73 -2.04
N ASN A 149 -1.80 22.05 -1.88
CA ASN A 149 -2.43 21.16 -2.85
C ASN A 149 -3.94 21.51 -2.98
N SER A 150 -4.73 20.65 -3.58
CA SER A 150 -6.18 20.83 -3.74
C SER A 150 -6.97 19.69 -3.11
N ILE A 151 -6.49 19.17 -1.98
CA ILE A 151 -7.04 17.98 -1.32
C ILE A 151 -8.33 18.37 -0.59
N GLN A 152 -9.43 17.69 -0.92
CA GLN A 152 -10.72 17.89 -0.27
C GLN A 152 -11.02 16.86 0.83
N LYS A 153 -10.42 15.69 0.74
CA LYS A 153 -10.59 14.60 1.72
C LYS A 153 -9.25 13.92 1.98
N LEU A 154 -8.96 13.69 3.26
CA LEU A 154 -7.74 13.04 3.72
C LEU A 154 -8.12 11.94 4.72
N ASP A 155 -7.93 10.68 4.32
CA ASP A 155 -8.17 9.52 5.17
C ASP A 155 -6.83 8.94 5.65
N LEU A 156 -6.56 9.08 6.95
CA LEU A 156 -5.32 8.65 7.60
C LEU A 156 -5.53 7.50 8.60
N ARG A 157 -6.71 6.85 8.58
CA ARG A 157 -7.05 5.79 9.55
C ARG A 157 -6.14 4.57 9.46
N GLN A 158 -5.49 4.34 8.32
CA GLN A 158 -4.55 3.23 8.09
C GLN A 158 -3.07 3.64 8.27
N ASN A 159 -2.82 4.88 8.75
CA ASN A 159 -1.48 5.38 9.04
C ASN A 159 -1.34 5.67 10.56
N PRO A 160 -1.51 4.67 11.44
CA PRO A 160 -1.62 4.90 12.90
C PRO A 160 -0.34 5.41 13.55
N LYS A 161 0.80 5.30 12.86
CA LYS A 161 2.12 5.76 13.36
C LYS A 161 2.46 7.19 12.96
N LEU A 162 1.46 7.94 12.44
CA LEU A 162 1.68 9.32 12.03
C LEU A 162 1.98 10.21 13.24
N GLU A 163 3.14 10.87 13.21
CA GLU A 163 3.68 11.73 14.25
C GLU A 163 3.64 13.21 13.85
N LYS A 164 3.79 13.49 12.54
CA LYS A 164 3.79 14.85 11.99
C LYS A 164 2.91 14.96 10.77
N LEU A 165 1.94 15.88 10.80
CA LEU A 165 1.04 16.18 9.70
C LEU A 165 1.09 17.66 9.33
N ILE A 166 1.44 17.93 8.06
CA ILE A 166 1.40 19.25 7.44
C ILE A 166 0.46 19.17 6.25
N CYS A 167 -0.76 19.68 6.40
CA CYS A 167 -1.82 19.66 5.39
C CYS A 167 -2.45 21.05 5.16
N ASN A 168 -1.75 22.11 5.55
CA ASN A 168 -2.19 23.48 5.34
C ASN A 168 -2.27 23.86 3.84
N LYS A 169 -3.06 24.88 3.53
CA LYS A 169 -3.28 25.32 2.14
C LYS A 169 -3.87 24.24 1.26
N ASN A 170 -5.00 23.70 1.69
CA ASN A 170 -5.80 22.70 0.98
C ASN A 170 -7.29 23.10 1.00
N GLN A 171 -8.18 22.17 0.70
CA GLN A 171 -9.63 22.37 0.65
C GLN A 171 -10.36 21.40 1.59
N LEU A 172 -9.73 21.06 2.73
CA LEU A 172 -10.29 20.10 3.67
C LEU A 172 -11.47 20.73 4.42
N THR A 173 -12.62 20.05 4.39
CA THR A 173 -13.81 20.43 5.16
C THR A 173 -13.94 19.61 6.45
N GLN A 174 -13.22 18.48 6.55
CA GLN A 174 -13.17 17.60 7.71
C GLN A 174 -11.78 16.97 7.81
N LEU A 175 -11.35 16.69 9.04
CA LEU A 175 -10.10 15.99 9.31
C LEU A 175 -10.30 15.07 10.53
N ASP A 176 -10.36 13.75 10.28
CA ASP A 176 -10.47 12.73 11.32
C ASP A 176 -9.09 12.20 11.69
N LEU A 177 -8.65 12.51 12.91
CA LEU A 177 -7.37 12.08 13.47
C LEU A 177 -7.55 11.06 14.62
N SER A 178 -8.73 10.46 14.77
CA SER A 178 -9.06 9.52 15.85
C SER A 178 -8.17 8.27 15.90
N LYS A 179 -7.48 7.95 14.80
CA LYS A 179 -6.57 6.80 14.67
C LYS A 179 -5.08 7.18 14.66
N ASN A 180 -4.75 8.45 14.94
CA ASN A 180 -3.39 8.98 14.87
C ASN A 180 -2.98 9.62 16.20
N PRO A 181 -2.97 8.89 17.35
CA PRO A 181 -2.78 9.46 18.69
C PRO A 181 -1.37 10.02 18.93
N ASP A 182 -0.39 9.61 18.10
CA ASP A 182 1.01 9.96 18.29
C ASP A 182 1.42 11.27 17.60
N ILE A 183 0.45 11.98 16.98
CA ILE A 183 0.73 13.28 16.34
C ILE A 183 1.15 14.30 17.42
N TYR A 184 2.42 14.77 17.27
CA TYR A 184 2.96 15.85 18.09
C TYR A 184 2.98 17.20 17.35
N TYR A 185 2.97 17.19 16.02
CA TYR A 185 2.96 18.38 15.18
C TYR A 185 1.82 18.32 14.17
N LEU A 186 0.90 19.28 14.22
CA LEU A 186 -0.23 19.41 13.29
C LEU A 186 -0.31 20.84 12.74
N ASN A 187 -0.18 20.96 11.42
CA ASN A 187 -0.53 22.18 10.72
C ASN A 187 -1.63 21.89 9.70
N CYS A 188 -2.86 22.31 10.00
CA CYS A 188 -4.02 22.22 9.14
C CYS A 188 -4.60 23.61 8.82
N SER A 189 -3.82 24.68 8.96
CA SER A 189 -4.24 26.05 8.65
C SER A 189 -4.59 26.24 7.18
N GLU A 190 -5.29 27.32 6.87
CA GLU A 190 -5.70 27.67 5.50
C GLU A 190 -6.44 26.51 4.80
N ASN A 191 -7.49 26.00 5.45
CA ASN A 191 -8.43 24.98 4.97
C ASN A 191 -9.89 25.50 5.15
N GLN A 192 -10.88 24.62 5.16
CA GLN A 192 -12.30 24.91 5.32
C GLN A 192 -12.90 24.03 6.44
N LEU A 193 -12.14 23.86 7.54
CA LEU A 193 -12.56 23.03 8.65
C LEU A 193 -13.51 23.81 9.57
N GLU A 194 -14.75 23.35 9.71
CA GLU A 194 -15.72 23.89 10.68
C GLU A 194 -15.43 23.38 12.11
N GLN A 195 -14.84 22.22 12.23
CA GLN A 195 -14.53 21.57 13.52
C GLN A 195 -13.25 20.76 13.41
N LEU A 196 -12.48 20.70 14.50
CA LEU A 196 -11.30 19.87 14.63
C LEU A 196 -11.27 19.24 16.02
N ASP A 197 -11.39 17.91 16.10
CA ASP A 197 -11.23 17.19 17.36
C ASP A 197 -9.77 16.71 17.52
N VAL A 198 -9.11 17.27 18.51
CA VAL A 198 -7.73 16.92 18.92
C VAL A 198 -7.68 16.21 20.28
N SER A 199 -8.82 15.82 20.83
CA SER A 199 -8.95 15.29 22.19
C SER A 199 -8.16 14.00 22.44
N ASN A 200 -7.90 13.20 21.40
CA ASN A 200 -7.11 11.98 21.47
C ASN A 200 -5.60 12.20 21.23
N LEU A 201 -5.16 13.39 20.77
CA LEU A 201 -3.77 13.70 20.45
C LEU A 201 -2.97 14.06 21.71
N LYS A 202 -2.65 13.07 22.53
CA LYS A 202 -1.98 13.30 23.83
C LYS A 202 -0.52 13.76 23.72
N ALA A 203 0.10 13.52 22.56
CA ALA A 203 1.46 13.94 22.25
C ALA A 203 1.53 15.33 21.59
N LEU A 204 0.39 16.00 21.33
CA LEU A 204 0.35 17.25 20.57
C LEU A 204 1.08 18.37 21.29
N GLU A 205 2.16 18.87 20.66
CA GLU A 205 2.99 19.97 21.15
C GLU A 205 2.78 21.23 20.31
N ASN A 206 2.56 21.07 19.02
CA ASN A 206 2.43 22.17 18.07
C ASN A 206 1.16 22.03 17.26
N LEU A 207 0.30 23.03 17.30
CA LEU A 207 -0.95 23.12 16.55
C LEU A 207 -1.05 24.46 15.84
N ASP A 208 -1.22 24.42 14.50
CA ASP A 208 -1.71 25.55 13.73
C ASP A 208 -2.98 25.14 12.97
N CYS A 209 -4.11 25.66 13.38
CA CYS A 209 -5.41 25.49 12.74
C CYS A 209 -6.00 26.85 12.30
N SER A 210 -5.19 27.88 12.18
CA SER A 210 -5.60 29.21 11.79
C SER A 210 -6.15 29.26 10.35
N HIS A 211 -6.95 30.30 10.06
CA HIS A 211 -7.55 30.48 8.73
C HIS A 211 -8.37 29.26 8.26
N ASN A 212 -9.23 28.76 9.15
CA ASN A 212 -10.33 27.84 8.88
C ASN A 212 -11.66 28.56 9.12
N ASP A 213 -12.80 27.90 8.89
CA ASP A 213 -14.15 28.46 9.07
C ASP A 213 -14.59 28.51 10.55
#